data_b732444b055022bb5af3b5d190e03704
#
_entry.id   b732444b055022bb5af3b5d190e03704
#
_cell.length_a   1.000
_cell.length_b   1.000
_cell.length_c   1.000
_cell.angle_alpha   90.00
_cell.angle_beta   90.00
_cell.angle_gamma   90.00
#
_symmetry.space_group_name_H-M   'P 1'
#
loop_
_entity.id
_entity.type
_entity.pdbx_description
1 polymer ?
#
loop_
_entity_poly.entity_id
_entity_poly.type
_entity_poly.pdbx_seq_one_letter_code
_entity_poly.pdbx_strand_id
1 'polypeptide(L)'
;MYYPGLVSISFRDHTPAKIALAAYKYGLKHIEWGSDIHAPCADSKQLQFIAGLHSTFDISCCSYGTYFRLGHSPISELLQYIEAAKILGTNILRLWAGRKKAADCTKEERDFLFSECRKAAAIAEEHNVILCLECHRRTYTETKDGALELMQEINSPNFRMYWQPNPDISPEENLNYITSLDPYITHIHVFNWSADQRYSLQEGVDVWKEYLSAMSGNHHLLLEFMPDDRIQSLPGEAEALLELIQR
;
A
#
# COMPACT_ATOMS: atom_id res chain seq x y z
N MET A 1 2.60 -4.28 -16.76
CA MET A 1 3.28 -5.47 -16.18
C MET A 1 3.03 -5.49 -14.68
N TYR A 2 2.79 -6.68 -14.10
CA TYR A 2 2.48 -6.84 -12.68
C TYR A 2 3.59 -7.62 -11.96
N TYR A 3 3.96 -7.16 -10.76
CA TYR A 3 5.02 -7.75 -9.94
C TYR A 3 4.42 -8.30 -8.64
N PRO A 4 4.49 -9.62 -8.38
CA PRO A 4 3.86 -10.22 -7.21
C PRO A 4 4.64 -9.94 -5.92
N GLY A 5 3.93 -9.66 -4.87
CA GLY A 5 4.51 -9.37 -3.56
C GLY A 5 3.56 -9.62 -2.39
N LEU A 6 4.00 -9.17 -1.23
CA LEU A 6 3.32 -9.40 0.05
C LEU A 6 3.42 -8.17 0.94
N VAL A 7 2.36 -7.88 1.68
CA VAL A 7 2.39 -6.91 2.77
C VAL A 7 2.75 -7.62 4.07
N SER A 8 3.84 -7.23 4.72
CA SER A 8 4.36 -7.93 5.90
C SER A 8 3.39 -7.96 7.09
N ILE A 9 2.55 -6.93 7.23
CA ILE A 9 1.56 -6.85 8.32
C ILE A 9 0.46 -7.92 8.24
N SER A 10 0.37 -8.66 7.14
CA SER A 10 -0.47 -9.85 7.04
C SER A 10 -0.11 -10.92 8.08
N PHE A 11 1.11 -10.87 8.62
CA PHE A 11 1.63 -11.86 9.56
C PHE A 11 2.32 -11.21 10.77
N ARG A 12 1.56 -10.46 11.53
CA ARG A 12 2.06 -9.69 12.68
C ARG A 12 2.78 -10.51 13.75
N ASP A 13 2.40 -11.78 13.90
CA ASP A 13 2.97 -12.71 14.90
C ASP A 13 4.25 -13.41 14.40
N HIS A 14 4.71 -13.08 13.20
CA HIS A 14 5.88 -13.72 12.61
C HIS A 14 7.06 -12.77 12.51
N THR A 15 8.27 -13.32 12.62
CA THR A 15 9.51 -12.54 12.45
C THR A 15 9.73 -12.16 11.00
N PRO A 16 10.44 -11.05 10.71
CA PRO A 16 10.79 -10.66 9.35
C PRO A 16 11.49 -11.77 8.56
N ALA A 17 12.37 -12.54 9.19
CA ALA A 17 13.06 -13.66 8.55
C ALA A 17 12.09 -14.77 8.08
N LYS A 18 11.05 -15.07 8.88
CA LYS A 18 10.03 -16.06 8.52
C LYS A 18 9.15 -15.56 7.37
N ILE A 19 8.81 -14.26 7.37
CA ILE A 19 8.04 -13.63 6.29
C ILE A 19 8.85 -13.62 4.99
N ALA A 20 10.11 -13.19 5.03
CA ALA A 20 11.02 -13.17 3.89
C ALA A 20 11.21 -14.56 3.27
N LEU A 21 11.43 -15.60 4.12
CA LEU A 21 11.53 -16.98 3.68
C LEU A 21 10.23 -17.47 3.01
N ALA A 22 9.07 -17.12 3.56
CA ALA A 22 7.78 -17.51 2.99
C ALA A 22 7.54 -16.82 1.63
N ALA A 23 7.82 -15.51 1.53
CA ALA A 23 7.74 -14.78 0.27
C ALA A 23 8.63 -15.42 -0.81
N TYR A 24 9.90 -15.67 -0.50
CA TYR A 24 10.83 -16.35 -1.40
C TYR A 24 10.31 -17.72 -1.85
N LYS A 25 9.87 -18.55 -0.90
CA LYS A 25 9.39 -19.92 -1.17
C LYS A 25 8.19 -19.96 -2.13
N TYR A 26 7.33 -18.97 -2.07
CA TYR A 26 6.10 -18.92 -2.87
C TYR A 26 6.17 -17.93 -4.05
N GLY A 27 7.38 -17.50 -4.43
CA GLY A 27 7.60 -16.69 -5.63
C GLY A 27 7.18 -15.21 -5.53
N LEU A 28 6.95 -14.72 -4.31
CA LEU A 28 6.62 -13.32 -4.04
C LEU A 28 7.92 -12.53 -3.88
N LYS A 29 8.31 -11.83 -4.91
CA LYS A 29 9.63 -11.16 -4.99
C LYS A 29 9.70 -9.80 -4.32
N HIS A 30 8.57 -9.25 -3.90
CA HIS A 30 8.47 -7.90 -3.38
C HIS A 30 7.74 -7.87 -2.05
N ILE A 31 8.24 -7.09 -1.08
CA ILE A 31 7.59 -6.95 0.23
C ILE A 31 7.37 -5.47 0.53
N GLU A 32 6.16 -5.13 0.97
CA GLU A 32 5.90 -3.93 1.74
C GLU A 32 6.16 -4.23 3.22
N TRP A 33 7.13 -3.54 3.83
CA TRP A 33 7.41 -3.70 5.26
C TRP A 33 6.62 -2.70 6.10
N GLY A 34 5.87 -3.18 7.08
CA GLY A 34 5.11 -2.35 8.00
C GLY A 34 5.98 -1.76 9.11
N SER A 35 5.82 -0.46 9.33
CA SER A 35 6.61 0.31 10.32
C SER A 35 6.18 0.09 11.77
N ASP A 36 5.00 -0.46 11.99
CA ASP A 36 4.41 -0.59 13.32
C ASP A 36 4.94 -1.80 14.11
N ILE A 37 5.39 -2.85 13.42
CA ILE A 37 5.82 -4.08 14.07
C ILE A 37 7.11 -4.67 13.49
N HIS A 38 7.23 -4.78 12.17
CA HIS A 38 8.38 -5.47 11.57
C HIS A 38 9.58 -4.56 11.35
N ALA A 39 9.35 -3.32 10.91
CA ALA A 39 10.37 -2.37 10.49
C ALA A 39 10.19 -0.99 11.17
N PRO A 40 10.26 -0.87 12.50
CA PRO A 40 10.10 0.41 13.18
C PRO A 40 11.14 1.44 12.71
N CYS A 41 10.71 2.64 12.34
CA CYS A 41 11.60 3.67 11.78
C CYS A 41 12.73 4.09 12.72
N ALA A 42 12.53 3.96 14.04
CA ALA A 42 13.54 4.28 15.04
C ALA A 42 14.58 3.16 15.29
N ASP A 43 14.36 1.95 14.77
CA ASP A 43 15.25 0.81 14.97
C ASP A 43 16.13 0.53 13.74
N SER A 44 17.20 1.28 13.61
CA SER A 44 18.14 1.15 12.49
C SER A 44 18.78 -0.25 12.39
N LYS A 45 18.95 -0.96 13.51
CA LYS A 45 19.49 -2.33 13.50
C LYS A 45 18.51 -3.31 12.88
N GLN A 46 17.25 -3.21 13.26
CA GLN A 46 16.17 -4.02 12.68
C GLN A 46 16.01 -3.74 11.18
N LEU A 47 16.04 -2.47 10.77
CA LEU A 47 15.97 -2.08 9.36
C LEU A 47 17.14 -2.66 8.56
N GLN A 48 18.38 -2.59 9.06
CA GLN A 48 19.56 -3.19 8.42
C GLN A 48 19.48 -4.72 8.36
N PHE A 49 18.97 -5.35 9.42
CA PHE A 49 18.72 -6.79 9.42
C PHE A 49 17.74 -7.19 8.29
N ILE A 50 16.63 -6.46 8.16
CA ILE A 50 15.65 -6.69 7.09
C ILE A 50 16.28 -6.47 5.71
N ALA A 51 17.06 -5.41 5.52
CA ALA A 51 17.79 -5.17 4.28
C ALA A 51 18.74 -6.33 3.92
N GLY A 52 19.38 -6.96 4.92
CA GLY A 52 20.18 -8.17 4.75
C GLY A 52 19.36 -9.39 4.27
N LEU A 53 18.11 -9.53 4.73
CA LEU A 53 17.21 -10.57 4.27
C LEU A 53 16.86 -10.43 2.78
N HIS A 54 16.79 -9.21 2.25
CA HIS A 54 16.52 -8.98 0.83
C HIS A 54 17.58 -9.65 -0.06
N SER A 55 18.86 -9.47 0.27
CA SER A 55 19.94 -10.12 -0.46
C SER A 55 19.97 -11.64 -0.25
N THR A 56 19.62 -12.12 0.96
CA THR A 56 19.62 -13.55 1.30
C THR A 56 18.56 -14.32 0.52
N PHE A 57 17.38 -13.75 0.34
CA PHE A 57 16.23 -14.42 -0.26
C PHE A 57 15.92 -13.93 -1.68
N ASP A 58 16.77 -13.10 -2.29
CA ASP A 58 16.50 -12.51 -3.62
C ASP A 58 15.11 -11.90 -3.72
N ILE A 59 14.78 -11.06 -2.75
CA ILE A 59 13.55 -10.25 -2.67
C ILE A 59 13.91 -8.78 -2.56
N SER A 60 12.94 -7.90 -2.74
CA SER A 60 13.13 -6.45 -2.58
C SER A 60 12.06 -5.82 -1.71
N CYS A 61 12.38 -4.68 -1.09
CA CYS A 61 11.40 -3.81 -0.48
C CYS A 61 10.79 -2.92 -1.59
N CYS A 62 9.53 -3.15 -1.94
CA CYS A 62 8.86 -2.33 -2.95
C CYS A 62 8.26 -1.05 -2.37
N SER A 63 7.96 -1.04 -1.08
CA SER A 63 7.46 0.13 -0.36
C SER A 63 7.62 -0.02 1.15
N TYR A 64 7.55 1.10 1.85
CA TYR A 64 7.52 1.15 3.30
C TYR A 64 6.13 1.57 3.79
N GLY A 65 5.39 0.63 4.36
CA GLY A 65 4.04 0.82 4.90
C GLY A 65 4.11 1.57 6.23
N THR A 66 4.00 2.89 6.20
CA THR A 66 4.05 3.73 7.39
C THR A 66 2.68 3.82 8.07
N TYR A 67 2.67 4.18 9.34
CA TYR A 67 1.45 4.59 10.06
C TYR A 67 1.36 6.12 10.17
N PHE A 68 2.15 6.82 9.36
CA PHE A 68 2.10 8.27 9.25
C PHE A 68 0.76 8.73 8.66
N ARG A 69 0.15 9.71 9.28
CA ARG A 69 -1.17 10.19 8.89
C ARG A 69 -1.14 11.70 8.68
N LEU A 70 -1.22 12.13 7.44
CA LEU A 70 -1.25 13.54 7.06
C LEU A 70 -2.38 14.29 7.76
N GLY A 71 -2.09 15.48 8.27
CA GLY A 71 -3.02 16.26 9.07
C GLY A 71 -3.18 15.80 10.53
N HIS A 72 -2.43 14.77 10.98
CA HIS A 72 -2.45 14.28 12.36
C HIS A 72 -1.06 14.01 12.93
N SER A 73 -0.21 13.31 12.17
CA SER A 73 1.20 13.14 12.56
C SER A 73 1.96 14.44 12.32
N PRO A 74 2.85 14.84 13.23
CA PRO A 74 3.71 16.01 12.99
C PRO A 74 4.51 15.84 11.70
N ILE A 75 4.47 16.82 10.81
CA ILE A 75 5.14 16.73 9.49
C ILE A 75 6.66 16.48 9.62
N SER A 76 7.28 16.95 10.70
CA SER A 76 8.70 16.70 11.01
C SER A 76 9.05 15.22 11.20
N GLU A 77 8.09 14.39 11.58
CA GLU A 77 8.30 12.95 11.74
C GLU A 77 8.43 12.23 10.39
N LEU A 78 8.01 12.83 9.28
CA LEU A 78 8.10 12.22 7.96
C LEU A 78 9.54 11.89 7.58
N LEU A 79 10.50 12.70 8.00
CA LEU A 79 11.92 12.50 7.69
C LEU A 79 12.47 11.18 8.24
N GLN A 80 12.08 10.77 9.44
CA GLN A 80 12.54 9.49 9.99
C GLN A 80 11.99 8.28 9.21
N TYR A 81 10.77 8.37 8.68
CA TYR A 81 10.24 7.32 7.80
C TYR A 81 10.97 7.30 6.45
N ILE A 82 11.34 8.46 5.91
CA ILE A 82 12.14 8.56 4.69
C ILE A 82 13.52 7.92 4.88
N GLU A 83 14.20 8.20 5.99
CA GLU A 83 15.50 7.57 6.28
C GLU A 83 15.37 6.04 6.49
N ALA A 84 14.31 5.58 7.14
CA ALA A 84 14.03 4.16 7.27
C ALA A 84 13.79 3.49 5.91
N ALA A 85 13.04 4.13 5.02
CA ALA A 85 12.79 3.63 3.66
C ALA A 85 14.09 3.50 2.85
N LYS A 86 15.01 4.47 2.97
CA LYS A 86 16.35 4.40 2.35
C LYS A 86 17.16 3.21 2.83
N ILE A 87 17.15 2.92 4.14
CA ILE A 87 17.83 1.73 4.71
C ILE A 87 17.22 0.44 4.14
N LEU A 88 15.90 0.39 3.99
CA LEU A 88 15.20 -0.75 3.41
C LEU A 88 15.39 -0.89 1.88
N GLY A 89 15.95 0.12 1.22
CA GLY A 89 16.22 0.12 -0.22
C GLY A 89 15.00 0.47 -1.08
N THR A 90 14.05 1.23 -0.55
CA THR A 90 12.90 1.74 -1.30
C THR A 90 12.80 3.27 -1.24
N ASN A 91 12.19 3.86 -2.25
CA ASN A 91 11.83 5.28 -2.27
C ASN A 91 10.31 5.49 -2.23
N ILE A 92 9.51 4.45 -1.98
CA ILE A 92 8.05 4.54 -1.90
C ILE A 92 7.61 4.35 -0.46
N LEU A 93 6.84 5.31 0.04
CA LEU A 93 6.23 5.28 1.37
C LEU A 93 4.71 5.28 1.23
N ARG A 94 4.04 4.33 1.88
CA ARG A 94 2.58 4.33 2.00
C ARG A 94 2.16 5.04 3.29
N LEU A 95 1.17 5.93 3.19
CA LEU A 95 0.62 6.69 4.31
C LEU A 95 -0.88 6.96 4.12
N TRP A 96 -1.49 7.59 5.12
CA TRP A 96 -2.91 7.93 5.10
C TRP A 96 -3.16 9.43 5.11
N ALA A 97 -4.24 9.88 4.45
CA ALA A 97 -4.70 11.26 4.44
C ALA A 97 -5.89 11.45 5.39
N GLY A 98 -5.70 12.19 6.47
CA GLY A 98 -6.76 12.50 7.42
C GLY A 98 -7.32 11.29 8.19
N ARG A 99 -8.43 11.51 8.90
CA ARG A 99 -9.17 10.50 9.68
C ARG A 99 -10.67 10.46 9.36
N LYS A 100 -11.10 11.24 8.38
CA LYS A 100 -12.48 11.35 7.94
C LYS A 100 -12.52 11.20 6.43
N LYS A 101 -13.61 10.66 5.90
CA LYS A 101 -13.88 10.72 4.46
C LYS A 101 -14.14 12.17 4.03
N ALA A 102 -13.91 12.47 2.77
CA ALA A 102 -14.00 13.83 2.23
C ALA A 102 -15.32 14.53 2.56
N ALA A 103 -16.44 13.80 2.43
CA ALA A 103 -17.77 14.34 2.70
C ALA A 103 -18.04 14.73 4.16
N ASP A 104 -17.24 14.20 5.10
CA ASP A 104 -17.40 14.48 6.54
C ASP A 104 -16.42 15.55 7.04
N CYS A 105 -15.57 16.09 6.16
CA CYS A 105 -14.62 17.15 6.50
C CYS A 105 -15.29 18.53 6.40
N THR A 106 -15.04 19.40 7.40
CA THR A 106 -15.34 20.81 7.23
C THR A 106 -14.36 21.45 6.23
N LYS A 107 -14.68 22.65 5.76
CA LYS A 107 -13.78 23.39 4.86
C LYS A 107 -12.41 23.62 5.51
N GLU A 108 -12.39 24.00 6.78
CA GLU A 108 -11.16 24.26 7.53
C GLU A 108 -10.31 23.00 7.69
N GLU A 109 -10.93 21.85 8.00
CA GLU A 109 -10.25 20.55 8.09
C GLU A 109 -9.65 20.13 6.74
N ARG A 110 -10.40 20.31 5.65
CA ARG A 110 -9.95 20.07 4.28
C ARG A 110 -8.75 20.97 3.93
N ASP A 111 -8.87 22.28 4.12
CA ASP A 111 -7.83 23.24 3.78
C ASP A 111 -6.54 22.97 4.58
N PHE A 112 -6.68 22.61 5.85
CA PHE A 112 -5.55 22.18 6.69
C PHE A 112 -4.90 20.90 6.15
N LEU A 113 -5.67 19.85 5.88
CA LEU A 113 -5.15 18.59 5.32
C LEU A 113 -4.39 18.83 4.02
N PHE A 114 -4.95 19.64 3.11
CA PHE A 114 -4.31 19.94 1.83
C PHE A 114 -3.03 20.75 1.99
N SER A 115 -2.99 21.66 2.97
CA SER A 115 -1.75 22.35 3.34
C SER A 115 -0.66 21.37 3.80
N GLU A 116 -1.00 20.39 4.65
CA GLU A 116 -0.06 19.37 5.11
C GLU A 116 0.38 18.44 3.97
N CYS A 117 -0.53 18.09 3.05
CA CYS A 117 -0.19 17.31 1.86
C CYS A 117 0.79 18.05 0.94
N ARG A 118 0.63 19.36 0.73
CA ARG A 118 1.59 20.18 -0.05
C ARG A 118 2.98 20.23 0.60
N LYS A 119 3.03 20.36 1.92
CA LYS A 119 4.31 20.31 2.67
C LYS A 119 4.98 18.94 2.52
N ALA A 120 4.20 17.86 2.66
CA ALA A 120 4.71 16.51 2.49
C ALA A 120 5.22 16.26 1.06
N ALA A 121 4.50 16.74 0.04
CA ALA A 121 4.91 16.62 -1.35
C ALA A 121 6.23 17.35 -1.63
N ALA A 122 6.44 18.56 -1.06
CA ALA A 122 7.69 19.28 -1.16
C ALA A 122 8.87 18.54 -0.49
N ILE A 123 8.64 17.95 0.69
CA ILE A 123 9.65 17.11 1.36
C ILE A 123 9.97 15.87 0.51
N ALA A 124 8.95 15.25 -0.07
CA ALA A 124 9.13 14.07 -0.92
C ALA A 124 9.97 14.38 -2.17
N GLU A 125 9.75 15.54 -2.80
CA GLU A 125 10.54 16.02 -3.93
C GLU A 125 12.00 16.26 -3.51
N GLU A 126 12.25 16.97 -2.42
CA GLU A 126 13.59 17.24 -1.89
C GLU A 126 14.39 15.95 -1.61
N HIS A 127 13.71 14.92 -1.09
CA HIS A 127 14.33 13.65 -0.73
C HIS A 127 14.26 12.56 -1.81
N ASN A 128 13.70 12.85 -3.00
CA ASN A 128 13.52 11.93 -4.11
C ASN A 128 12.74 10.65 -3.72
N VAL A 129 11.68 10.80 -2.93
CA VAL A 129 10.77 9.74 -2.55
C VAL A 129 9.37 9.97 -3.11
N ILE A 130 8.57 8.93 -3.14
CA ILE A 130 7.18 8.97 -3.58
C ILE A 130 6.30 8.64 -2.37
N LEU A 131 5.37 9.51 -2.07
CA LEU A 131 4.36 9.31 -1.04
C LEU A 131 3.09 8.77 -1.69
N CYS A 132 2.69 7.56 -1.32
CA CYS A 132 1.50 6.92 -1.85
C CYS A 132 0.39 6.90 -0.79
N LEU A 133 -0.73 7.53 -1.09
CA LEU A 133 -1.90 7.52 -0.23
C LEU A 133 -2.72 6.26 -0.45
N GLU A 134 -2.97 5.53 0.63
CA GLU A 134 -3.82 4.36 0.57
C GLU A 134 -5.31 4.75 0.48
N CYS A 135 -6.05 4.08 -0.39
CA CYS A 135 -7.51 4.14 -0.45
C CYS A 135 -8.09 3.38 0.75
N HIS A 136 -8.12 4.00 1.92
CA HIS A 136 -8.47 3.31 3.16
C HIS A 136 -9.73 3.91 3.80
N ARG A 137 -10.56 3.07 4.40
CA ARG A 137 -11.72 3.51 5.21
C ARG A 137 -11.29 4.51 6.28
N ARG A 138 -12.13 5.50 6.55
CA ARG A 138 -11.86 6.59 7.51
C ARG A 138 -10.62 7.42 7.15
N THR A 139 -10.42 7.65 5.85
CA THR A 139 -9.44 8.60 5.34
C THR A 139 -10.09 9.48 4.29
N TYR A 140 -9.44 10.58 3.91
CA TYR A 140 -9.93 11.46 2.85
C TYR A 140 -10.03 10.75 1.51
N THR A 141 -9.16 9.76 1.29
CA THR A 141 -9.06 8.92 0.10
C THR A 141 -9.95 7.66 0.14
N GLU A 142 -10.90 7.57 1.09
CA GLU A 142 -11.86 6.46 1.16
C GLU A 142 -12.76 6.41 -0.08
N THR A 143 -13.14 7.57 -0.61
CA THR A 143 -14.00 7.68 -1.79
C THR A 143 -13.22 8.14 -3.02
N LYS A 144 -13.67 7.70 -4.18
CA LYS A 144 -13.13 8.09 -5.48
C LYS A 144 -13.01 9.61 -5.61
N ASP A 145 -14.08 10.34 -5.30
CA ASP A 145 -14.13 11.78 -5.50
C ASP A 145 -13.16 12.52 -4.56
N GLY A 146 -13.07 12.10 -3.30
CA GLY A 146 -12.09 12.65 -2.36
C GLY A 146 -10.63 12.37 -2.77
N ALA A 147 -10.36 11.15 -3.24
CA ALA A 147 -9.03 10.79 -3.73
C ALA A 147 -8.65 11.58 -4.99
N LEU A 148 -9.58 11.70 -5.95
CA LEU A 148 -9.34 12.44 -7.19
C LEU A 148 -9.12 13.93 -6.93
N GLU A 149 -9.97 14.54 -6.09
CA GLU A 149 -9.81 15.92 -5.65
C GLU A 149 -8.43 16.17 -5.05
N LEU A 150 -8.02 15.30 -4.12
CA LEU A 150 -6.72 15.45 -3.45
C LEU A 150 -5.55 15.31 -4.44
N MET A 151 -5.58 14.33 -5.34
CA MET A 151 -4.53 14.16 -6.35
C MET A 151 -4.42 15.35 -7.30
N GLN A 152 -5.55 15.89 -7.76
CA GLN A 152 -5.59 17.03 -8.66
C GLN A 152 -5.11 18.32 -7.99
N GLU A 153 -5.48 18.54 -6.73
CA GLU A 153 -5.09 19.73 -5.98
C GLU A 153 -3.60 19.74 -5.60
N ILE A 154 -3.04 18.58 -5.25
CA ILE A 154 -1.62 18.50 -4.91
C ILE A 154 -0.77 18.49 -6.18
N ASN A 155 -1.20 17.80 -7.23
CA ASN A 155 -0.61 17.78 -8.57
C ASN A 155 0.94 17.64 -8.56
N SER A 156 1.46 16.69 -7.80
CA SER A 156 2.88 16.41 -7.68
C SER A 156 3.23 15.02 -8.19
N PRO A 157 4.32 14.82 -8.95
CA PRO A 157 4.77 13.51 -9.36
C PRO A 157 5.23 12.64 -8.19
N ASN A 158 5.59 13.28 -7.06
CA ASN A 158 6.01 12.60 -5.83
C ASN A 158 4.85 12.27 -4.88
N PHE A 159 3.60 12.52 -5.31
CA PHE A 159 2.40 12.28 -4.53
C PHE A 159 1.44 11.40 -5.34
N ARG A 160 1.22 10.14 -4.92
CA ARG A 160 0.58 9.10 -5.70
C ARG A 160 -0.44 8.35 -4.86
N MET A 161 -1.03 7.28 -5.43
CA MET A 161 -2.04 6.45 -4.78
C MET A 161 -1.59 5.01 -4.61
N TYR A 162 -2.05 4.42 -3.53
CA TYR A 162 -2.06 2.99 -3.28
C TYR A 162 -3.51 2.53 -3.37
N TRP A 163 -3.85 1.75 -4.39
CA TRP A 163 -5.23 1.29 -4.56
C TRP A 163 -5.46 -0.06 -3.88
N GLN A 164 -6.66 -0.24 -3.38
CA GLN A 164 -7.22 -1.51 -2.90
C GLN A 164 -8.74 -1.47 -3.07
N PRO A 165 -9.41 -2.63 -3.26
CA PRO A 165 -10.86 -2.64 -3.30
C PRO A 165 -11.45 -2.23 -1.95
N ASN A 166 -12.49 -1.42 -1.99
CA ASN A 166 -13.30 -1.14 -0.81
C ASN A 166 -14.39 -2.23 -0.71
N PRO A 167 -14.38 -3.06 0.34
CA PRO A 167 -15.37 -4.16 0.47
C PRO A 167 -16.80 -3.68 0.78
N ASP A 168 -16.99 -2.38 1.09
CA ASP A 168 -18.28 -1.80 1.42
C ASP A 168 -19.05 -1.27 0.18
N ILE A 169 -18.43 -1.32 -1.01
CA ILE A 169 -19.03 -0.91 -2.28
C ILE A 169 -19.01 -2.03 -3.32
N SER A 170 -19.80 -1.89 -4.38
CA SER A 170 -19.87 -2.91 -5.43
C SER A 170 -18.57 -3.05 -6.24
N PRO A 171 -18.34 -4.19 -6.92
CA PRO A 171 -17.23 -4.34 -7.86
C PRO A 171 -17.23 -3.28 -8.96
N GLU A 172 -18.39 -2.89 -9.46
CA GLU A 172 -18.54 -1.84 -10.48
C GLU A 172 -18.09 -0.46 -9.95
N GLU A 173 -18.43 -0.13 -8.71
CA GLU A 173 -17.98 1.12 -8.07
C GLU A 173 -16.46 1.11 -7.82
N ASN A 174 -15.89 -0.03 -7.43
CA ASN A 174 -14.45 -0.22 -7.33
C ASN A 174 -13.76 -0.07 -8.69
N LEU A 175 -14.34 -0.60 -9.77
CA LEU A 175 -13.83 -0.44 -11.14
C LEU A 175 -13.88 1.03 -11.59
N ASN A 176 -14.95 1.74 -11.28
CA ASN A 176 -15.06 3.19 -11.53
C ASN A 176 -13.99 3.98 -10.76
N TYR A 177 -13.67 3.57 -9.53
CA TYR A 177 -12.58 4.16 -8.74
C TYR A 177 -11.24 3.98 -9.47
N ILE A 178 -10.90 2.76 -9.90
CA ILE A 178 -9.69 2.45 -10.68
C ILE A 178 -9.61 3.35 -11.92
N THR A 179 -10.64 3.33 -12.76
CA THR A 179 -10.66 4.07 -14.02
C THR A 179 -10.42 5.57 -13.85
N SER A 180 -10.95 6.13 -12.75
CA SER A 180 -10.78 7.56 -12.44
C SER A 180 -9.39 7.91 -11.93
N LEU A 181 -8.71 6.99 -11.25
CA LEU A 181 -7.44 7.23 -10.58
C LEU A 181 -6.25 6.50 -11.19
N ASP A 182 -6.44 5.74 -12.26
CA ASP A 182 -5.39 4.96 -12.93
C ASP A 182 -4.08 5.73 -13.14
N PRO A 183 -4.07 7.01 -13.59
CA PRO A 183 -2.83 7.75 -13.76
C PRO A 183 -2.03 8.00 -12.47
N TYR A 184 -2.67 7.85 -11.31
CA TYR A 184 -2.07 8.10 -10.00
C TYR A 184 -1.68 6.81 -9.27
N ILE A 185 -2.22 5.64 -9.66
CA ILE A 185 -1.99 4.38 -8.96
C ILE A 185 -0.56 3.91 -9.15
N THR A 186 0.12 3.60 -8.05
CA THR A 186 1.49 3.06 -8.04
C THR A 186 1.51 1.58 -7.67
N HIS A 187 0.90 1.22 -6.53
CA HIS A 187 0.85 -0.15 -6.02
C HIS A 187 -0.57 -0.54 -5.64
N ILE A 188 -0.79 -1.83 -5.45
CA ILE A 188 -2.11 -2.41 -5.24
C ILE A 188 -2.03 -3.43 -4.11
N HIS A 189 -2.87 -3.27 -3.09
CA HIS A 189 -3.14 -4.33 -2.12
C HIS A 189 -4.18 -5.29 -2.68
N VAL A 190 -3.88 -6.57 -2.63
CA VAL A 190 -4.68 -7.64 -3.23
C VAL A 190 -5.26 -8.52 -2.13
N PHE A 191 -6.57 -8.59 -2.09
CA PHE A 191 -7.35 -9.45 -1.21
C PHE A 191 -8.75 -9.70 -1.79
N ASN A 192 -9.49 -10.62 -1.21
CA ASN A 192 -10.89 -10.87 -1.58
C ASN A 192 -11.77 -10.80 -0.33
N TRP A 193 -12.37 -9.62 -0.08
CA TRP A 193 -13.20 -9.36 1.10
C TRP A 193 -14.57 -8.86 0.69
N SER A 194 -15.59 -9.22 1.51
CA SER A 194 -16.84 -8.48 1.65
C SER A 194 -16.78 -7.63 2.94
N ALA A 195 -17.85 -6.88 3.20
CA ALA A 195 -17.96 -6.09 4.43
C ALA A 195 -17.75 -6.92 5.71
N ASP A 196 -18.18 -8.17 5.71
CA ASP A 196 -18.28 -9.03 6.89
C ASP A 196 -17.33 -10.23 6.88
N GLN A 197 -16.73 -10.56 5.72
CA GLN A 197 -15.99 -11.81 5.57
C GLN A 197 -14.83 -11.69 4.60
N ARG A 198 -13.78 -12.47 4.87
CA ARG A 198 -12.65 -12.68 3.95
C ARG A 198 -12.83 -14.02 3.23
N TYR A 199 -12.48 -14.03 1.96
CA TYR A 199 -12.51 -15.20 1.08
C TYR A 199 -11.13 -15.44 0.50
N SER A 200 -10.90 -16.62 -0.09
CA SER A 200 -9.69 -16.88 -0.84
C SER A 200 -9.62 -15.98 -2.09
N LEU A 201 -8.42 -15.61 -2.49
CA LEU A 201 -8.23 -14.85 -3.73
C LEU A 201 -8.73 -15.62 -4.95
N GLN A 202 -8.62 -16.95 -4.94
CA GLN A 202 -9.12 -17.83 -5.99
C GLN A 202 -10.62 -17.64 -6.27
N GLU A 203 -11.44 -17.39 -5.23
CA GLU A 203 -12.86 -17.12 -5.38
C GLU A 203 -13.16 -15.75 -6.01
N GLY A 204 -12.22 -14.80 -5.93
CA GLY A 204 -12.33 -13.45 -6.49
C GLY A 204 -11.60 -13.23 -7.82
N VAL A 205 -10.98 -14.27 -8.38
CA VAL A 205 -10.10 -14.17 -9.56
C VAL A 205 -10.75 -13.46 -10.74
N ASP A 206 -12.03 -13.72 -11.02
CA ASP A 206 -12.68 -13.11 -12.19
C ASP A 206 -12.92 -11.59 -11.99
N VAL A 207 -13.28 -11.17 -10.79
CA VAL A 207 -13.37 -9.74 -10.44
C VAL A 207 -12.00 -9.06 -10.52
N TRP A 208 -10.96 -9.73 -10.02
CA TRP A 208 -9.60 -9.21 -10.09
C TRP A 208 -9.07 -9.07 -11.53
N LYS A 209 -9.46 -9.98 -12.44
CA LYS A 209 -9.14 -9.84 -13.88
C LYS A 209 -9.75 -8.56 -14.46
N GLU A 210 -10.99 -8.24 -14.09
CA GLU A 210 -11.65 -7.00 -14.53
C GLU A 210 -10.91 -5.77 -13.98
N TYR A 211 -10.56 -5.75 -12.70
CA TYR A 211 -9.78 -4.67 -12.10
C TYR A 211 -8.44 -4.46 -12.78
N LEU A 212 -7.68 -5.53 -12.99
CA LEU A 212 -6.37 -5.45 -13.65
C LEU A 212 -6.47 -5.04 -15.12
N SER A 213 -7.54 -5.41 -15.82
CA SER A 213 -7.75 -5.00 -17.21
C SER A 213 -8.02 -3.51 -17.37
N ALA A 214 -8.50 -2.86 -16.32
CA ALA A 214 -8.78 -1.42 -16.30
C ALA A 214 -7.57 -0.56 -15.87
N MET A 215 -6.49 -1.20 -15.44
CA MET A 215 -5.26 -0.51 -15.00
C MET A 215 -4.22 -0.47 -16.12
N SER A 216 -3.56 0.66 -16.24
CA SER A 216 -2.43 0.85 -17.15
C SER A 216 -1.09 0.87 -16.39
N GLY A 217 0.02 0.58 -17.10
CA GLY A 217 1.35 0.71 -16.53
C GLY A 217 1.89 -0.54 -15.83
N ASN A 218 2.74 -0.31 -14.84
CA ASN A 218 3.45 -1.34 -14.09
C ASN A 218 3.14 -1.20 -12.59
N HIS A 219 2.67 -2.26 -11.95
CA HIS A 219 2.25 -2.21 -10.56
C HIS A 219 2.78 -3.41 -9.76
N HIS A 220 3.12 -3.19 -8.50
CA HIS A 220 3.27 -4.28 -7.55
C HIS A 220 1.89 -4.68 -7.03
N LEU A 221 1.58 -5.98 -7.14
CA LEU A 221 0.39 -6.59 -6.57
C LEU A 221 0.78 -7.27 -5.26
N LEU A 222 0.35 -6.72 -4.15
CA LEU A 222 0.80 -7.13 -2.83
C LEU A 222 -0.35 -7.83 -2.10
N LEU A 223 -0.22 -9.13 -1.87
CA LEU A 223 -1.15 -9.87 -1.04
C LEU A 223 -1.23 -9.24 0.36
N GLU A 224 -2.43 -8.87 0.78
CA GLU A 224 -2.69 -8.28 2.08
C GLU A 224 -3.72 -9.12 2.84
N PHE A 225 -3.32 -9.64 3.99
CA PHE A 225 -4.08 -10.54 4.86
C PHE A 225 -4.62 -11.81 4.17
N MET A 226 -4.47 -12.92 4.84
CA MET A 226 -5.03 -14.19 4.40
C MET A 226 -6.49 -14.33 4.87
N PRO A 227 -7.28 -15.21 4.26
CA PRO A 227 -8.68 -15.44 4.68
C PRO A 227 -8.83 -15.77 6.17
N ASP A 228 -7.86 -16.49 6.72
CA ASP A 228 -7.84 -16.99 8.10
C ASP A 228 -6.71 -16.36 8.97
N ASP A 229 -6.05 -15.30 8.50
CA ASP A 229 -4.89 -14.64 9.12
C ASP A 229 -3.68 -15.57 9.36
N ARG A 230 -3.59 -16.71 8.64
CA ARG A 230 -2.53 -17.71 8.84
C ARG A 230 -1.55 -17.76 7.68
N ILE A 231 -0.27 -17.87 8.01
CA ILE A 231 0.79 -18.02 7.01
C ILE A 231 0.69 -19.35 6.24
N GLN A 232 -0.03 -20.36 6.79
CA GLN A 232 -0.28 -21.63 6.15
C GLN A 232 -1.18 -21.51 4.92
N SER A 233 -1.99 -20.46 4.83
CA SER A 233 -2.87 -20.18 3.68
C SER A 233 -2.16 -19.40 2.56
N LEU A 234 -0.98 -18.83 2.85
CA LEU A 234 -0.20 -18.08 1.86
C LEU A 234 0.10 -18.86 0.56
N PRO A 235 0.37 -20.18 0.56
CA PRO A 235 0.63 -20.90 -0.69
C PRO A 235 -0.52 -20.79 -1.71
N GLY A 236 -1.77 -20.98 -1.28
CA GLY A 236 -2.94 -20.89 -2.17
C GLY A 236 -3.18 -19.46 -2.67
N GLU A 237 -3.02 -18.46 -1.80
CA GLU A 237 -3.16 -17.04 -2.16
C GLU A 237 -2.07 -16.61 -3.15
N ALA A 238 -0.82 -17.06 -2.94
CA ALA A 238 0.28 -16.78 -3.85
C ALA A 238 0.09 -17.44 -5.21
N GLU A 239 -0.40 -18.69 -5.26
CA GLU A 239 -0.72 -19.40 -6.50
C GLU A 239 -1.78 -18.64 -7.29
N ALA A 240 -2.89 -18.24 -6.65
CA ALA A 240 -3.95 -17.47 -7.28
C ALA A 240 -3.44 -16.11 -7.81
N LEU A 241 -2.59 -15.41 -7.06
CA LEU A 241 -1.97 -14.16 -7.52
C LEU A 241 -1.07 -14.38 -8.73
N LEU A 242 -0.23 -15.42 -8.72
CA LEU A 242 0.66 -15.73 -9.83
C LEU A 242 -0.10 -16.12 -11.10
N GLU A 243 -1.23 -16.83 -10.98
CA GLU A 243 -2.12 -17.10 -12.11
C GLU A 243 -2.75 -15.83 -12.69
N LEU A 244 -3.11 -14.86 -11.87
CA LEU A 244 -3.66 -13.58 -12.31
C LEU A 244 -2.69 -12.78 -13.17
N ILE A 245 -1.38 -12.86 -12.91
CA ILE A 245 -0.35 -12.04 -13.59
C ILE A 245 0.31 -12.72 -14.80
N GLN A 246 0.13 -14.03 -14.98
CA GLN A 246 0.71 -14.79 -16.10
C GLN A 246 -0.06 -14.64 -17.43
N ARG A 247 -1.11 -13.85 -17.43
CA ARG A 247 -1.97 -13.60 -18.61
C ARG A 247 -1.75 -12.19 -19.11
#